data_fac35c10f024b377e65719d933e5db37
#
_entry.id   fac35c10f024b377e65719d933e5db37
#
_cell.length_a   1.000
_cell.length_b   1.000
_cell.length_c   1.000
_cell.angle_alpha   90.00
_cell.angle_beta   90.00
_cell.angle_gamma   90.00
#
_symmetry.space_group_name_H-M   'P 1'
#
loop_
_entity.id
_entity.type
_entity.pdbx_description
1 polymer ?
#
loop_
_entity_poly.entity_id
_entity_poly.type
_entity_poly.pdbx_seq_one_letter_code
_entity_poly.pdbx_strand_id
1 'polypeptide(L)'
;MGAGLLVFTNQVQRLFALKKGATDWRLEMSEENAPQKERYLREVEQKLLHRELDARLLEEGLVHVRWHEKPLCSVDRDGIVRFRPADITGAEVDRQLRTVTQTATQVKEYMRIFERAPALKAIGLEDTFKVLADFGDAVLAGQLGKKGARFVTWEWDFDRQGVHVGHYFMENYEAAKQDFAVRAGLVE
;
A
#
# COMPACT_ATOMS: atom_id res chain seq x y z
N MET A 1 16.06 -1.86 16.73
CA MET A 1 14.63 -2.16 16.78
C MET A 1 14.08 -2.24 15.35
N GLY A 2 14.42 -3.28 14.58
CA GLY A 2 14.06 -3.40 13.17
C GLY A 2 13.54 -4.79 12.75
N ALA A 3 13.45 -5.74 13.68
CA ALA A 3 13.04 -7.11 13.37
C ALA A 3 11.51 -7.32 13.34
N GLY A 4 10.74 -6.49 14.00
CA GLY A 4 9.28 -6.65 14.12
C GLY A 4 8.52 -6.36 12.81
N LEU A 5 8.97 -5.41 12.01
CA LEU A 5 8.28 -4.98 10.78
C LEU A 5 8.36 -6.03 9.66
N LEU A 6 9.50 -6.71 9.54
CA LEU A 6 9.72 -7.76 8.54
C LEU A 6 8.89 -9.05 8.82
N VAL A 7 8.65 -9.35 10.09
CA VAL A 7 7.84 -10.49 10.52
C VAL A 7 6.36 -10.25 10.21
N PHE A 8 5.90 -9.01 10.34
CA PHE A 8 4.51 -8.62 10.12
C PHE A 8 4.07 -8.75 8.65
N THR A 9 4.89 -8.28 7.72
CA THR A 9 4.64 -8.39 6.28
C THR A 9 4.53 -9.87 5.85
N ASN A 10 5.35 -10.73 6.45
CA ASN A 10 5.32 -12.17 6.16
C ASN A 10 4.09 -12.88 6.73
N GLN A 11 3.56 -12.44 7.86
CA GLN A 11 2.45 -13.13 8.53
C GLN A 11 1.10 -12.82 7.86
N VAL A 12 0.85 -11.58 7.46
CA VAL A 12 -0.33 -11.19 6.67
C VAL A 12 -0.27 -11.84 5.28
N GLN A 13 0.89 -11.88 4.63
CA GLN A 13 1.06 -12.59 3.35
C GLN A 13 0.87 -14.11 3.47
N ARG A 14 1.27 -14.73 4.59
CA ARG A 14 1.04 -16.16 4.85
C ARG A 14 -0.44 -16.50 5.04
N LEU A 15 -1.23 -15.63 5.69
CA LEU A 15 -2.68 -15.82 5.83
C LEU A 15 -3.41 -15.79 4.48
N PHE A 16 -2.96 -14.97 3.54
CA PHE A 16 -3.48 -14.95 2.17
C PHE A 16 -3.03 -16.17 1.35
N ALA A 17 -1.83 -16.69 1.58
CA ALA A 17 -1.29 -17.85 0.88
C ALA A 17 -1.93 -19.18 1.31
N LEU A 18 -2.39 -19.30 2.56
CA LEU A 18 -2.98 -20.52 3.10
C LEU A 18 -4.42 -20.79 2.59
N LYS A 19 -5.11 -19.80 2.05
CA LYS A 19 -6.47 -19.97 1.49
C LYS A 19 -6.51 -20.37 0.01
N LYS A 20 -5.38 -20.37 -0.70
CA LYS A 20 -5.31 -20.83 -2.10
C LYS A 20 -4.13 -21.78 -2.25
N GLY A 21 -4.41 -23.02 -2.69
CA GLY A 21 -3.39 -24.02 -3.00
C GLY A 21 -2.26 -23.43 -3.86
N ALA A 22 -1.03 -23.78 -3.51
CA ALA A 22 0.20 -23.28 -4.12
C ALA A 22 0.19 -23.46 -5.64
N THR A 23 -0.22 -22.43 -6.36
CA THR A 23 0.09 -22.26 -7.78
C THR A 23 1.25 -21.31 -7.89
N ASP A 24 2.19 -21.68 -8.73
CA ASP A 24 3.51 -21.08 -8.96
C ASP A 24 3.47 -19.55 -9.19
N TRP A 25 3.73 -18.78 -8.13
CA TRP A 25 3.76 -17.31 -8.14
C TRP A 25 4.83 -16.70 -9.05
N ARG A 26 5.77 -17.52 -9.57
CA ARG A 26 6.85 -17.07 -10.45
C ARG A 26 6.44 -16.89 -11.91
N LEU A 27 5.40 -17.57 -12.37
CA LEU A 27 4.98 -17.54 -13.78
C LEU A 27 3.96 -16.43 -14.09
N GLU A 28 3.25 -15.88 -13.09
CA GLU A 28 2.25 -14.81 -13.28
C GLU A 28 2.83 -13.38 -13.26
N MET A 29 4.14 -13.21 -13.11
CA MET A 29 4.78 -11.89 -13.00
C MET A 29 5.10 -11.19 -14.34
N SER A 30 4.80 -11.78 -15.48
CA SER A 30 5.30 -11.29 -16.78
C SER A 30 4.33 -10.42 -17.60
N GLU A 31 3.04 -10.34 -17.25
CA GLU A 31 2.06 -9.51 -17.98
C GLU A 31 1.26 -8.59 -17.05
N GLU A 32 1.96 -7.75 -16.32
CA GLU A 32 1.32 -6.63 -15.62
C GLU A 32 0.83 -5.61 -16.66
N ASN A 33 -0.47 -5.44 -16.78
CA ASN A 33 -1.14 -4.60 -17.76
C ASN A 33 -0.64 -3.13 -17.67
N ALA A 34 -0.26 -2.53 -18.80
CA ALA A 34 0.29 -1.16 -18.85
C ALA A 34 -0.55 -0.10 -18.10
N PRO A 35 -1.91 -0.14 -18.11
CA PRO A 35 -2.74 0.76 -17.31
C PRO A 35 -2.54 0.64 -15.78
N GLN A 36 -2.23 -0.55 -15.29
CA GLN A 36 -1.98 -0.79 -13.86
C GLN A 36 -0.66 -0.19 -13.42
N LYS A 37 0.39 -0.31 -14.24
CA LYS A 37 1.71 0.28 -13.99
C LYS A 37 1.65 1.80 -13.97
N GLU A 38 0.86 2.40 -14.85
CA GLU A 38 0.64 3.85 -14.84
C GLU A 38 -0.13 4.29 -13.59
N ARG A 39 -1.17 3.55 -13.20
CA ARG A 39 -1.93 3.82 -11.98
C ARG A 39 -1.06 3.72 -10.72
N TYR A 40 -0.17 2.73 -10.67
CA TYR A 40 0.82 2.59 -9.60
C TYR A 40 1.70 3.84 -9.49
N LEU A 41 2.27 4.31 -10.60
CA LEU A 41 3.14 5.47 -10.60
C LEU A 41 2.41 6.76 -10.21
N ARG A 42 1.17 6.96 -10.65
CA ARG A 42 0.32 8.08 -10.22
C ARG A 42 0.05 8.05 -8.73
N GLU A 43 -0.19 6.89 -8.17
CA GLU A 43 -0.41 6.72 -6.73
C GLU A 43 0.88 7.01 -5.94
N VAL A 44 2.04 6.55 -6.43
CA VAL A 44 3.35 6.89 -5.83
C VAL A 44 3.58 8.40 -5.85
N GLU A 45 3.38 9.05 -6.99
CA GLU A 45 3.49 10.51 -7.13
C GLU A 45 2.62 11.24 -6.11
N GLN A 46 1.33 10.92 -6.03
CA GLN A 46 0.39 11.56 -5.09
C GLN A 46 0.82 11.36 -3.64
N LYS A 47 1.23 10.15 -3.25
CA LYS A 47 1.71 9.86 -1.89
C LYS A 47 2.97 10.63 -1.53
N LEU A 48 3.90 10.80 -2.47
CA LEU A 48 5.12 11.56 -2.25
C LEU A 48 4.83 13.07 -2.13
N LEU A 49 3.92 13.60 -2.94
CA LEU A 49 3.45 14.99 -2.82
C LEU A 49 2.81 15.26 -1.46
N HIS A 50 1.98 14.35 -0.93
CA HIS A 50 1.41 14.47 0.42
C HIS A 50 2.46 14.41 1.53
N ARG A 51 3.67 13.93 1.24
CA ARG A 51 4.82 13.90 2.15
C ARG A 51 5.79 15.07 1.92
N GLU A 52 5.33 16.09 1.22
CA GLU A 52 6.09 17.33 0.93
C GLU A 52 7.36 17.09 0.09
N LEU A 53 7.39 16.00 -0.68
CA LEU A 53 8.43 15.74 -1.67
C LEU A 53 7.98 16.26 -3.04
N ASP A 54 8.87 16.89 -3.78
CA ASP A 54 8.63 17.28 -5.17
C ASP A 54 8.74 16.02 -6.06
N ALA A 55 7.60 15.43 -6.38
CA ALA A 55 7.50 14.24 -7.19
C ALA A 55 6.75 14.53 -8.48
N ARG A 56 7.23 14.02 -9.61
CA ARG A 56 6.63 14.21 -10.94
C ARG A 56 6.68 12.94 -11.77
N LEU A 57 5.50 12.50 -12.21
CA LEU A 57 5.39 11.44 -13.19
C LEU A 57 5.75 11.98 -14.59
N LEU A 58 6.71 11.33 -15.24
CA LEU A 58 7.16 11.65 -16.60
C LEU A 58 6.50 10.70 -17.62
N GLU A 59 6.45 11.16 -18.88
CA GLU A 59 5.91 10.37 -20.01
C GLU A 59 6.64 9.04 -20.23
N GLU A 60 7.91 8.97 -19.84
CA GLU A 60 8.74 7.76 -19.92
C GLU A 60 8.30 6.66 -18.91
N GLY A 61 7.35 6.97 -18.04
CA GLY A 61 6.86 6.05 -17.02
C GLY A 61 7.81 5.90 -15.82
N LEU A 62 8.32 7.04 -15.36
CA LEU A 62 9.15 7.19 -14.17
C LEU A 62 8.57 8.29 -13.30
N VAL A 63 8.60 8.12 -11.99
CA VAL A 63 8.37 9.22 -11.04
C VAL A 63 9.72 9.78 -10.64
N HIS A 64 10.03 10.99 -11.09
CA HIS A 64 11.20 11.73 -10.64
C HIS A 64 10.90 12.38 -9.30
N VAL A 65 11.82 12.24 -8.35
CA VAL A 65 11.69 12.82 -7.00
C VAL A 65 12.86 13.77 -6.77
N ARG A 66 12.54 14.97 -6.26
CA ARG A 66 13.51 16.00 -5.90
C ARG A 66 13.36 16.37 -4.43
N TRP A 67 14.46 16.80 -3.84
CA TRP A 67 14.51 17.33 -2.49
C TRP A 67 15.30 18.64 -2.48
N HIS A 68 14.68 19.73 -2.00
CA HIS A 68 15.27 21.09 -2.08
C HIS A 68 15.85 21.39 -3.48
N GLU A 69 15.01 21.20 -4.51
CA GLU A 69 15.33 21.45 -5.93
C GLU A 69 16.45 20.55 -6.52
N LYS A 70 17.08 19.69 -5.71
CA LYS A 70 18.09 18.73 -6.17
C LYS A 70 17.46 17.39 -6.52
N PRO A 71 17.94 16.69 -7.56
CA PRO A 71 17.53 15.33 -7.84
C PRO A 71 17.81 14.42 -6.63
N LEU A 72 16.82 13.63 -6.21
CA LEU A 72 16.96 12.65 -5.15
C LEU A 72 17.02 11.23 -5.74
N CYS A 73 16.00 10.85 -6.49
CA CYS A 73 15.89 9.51 -7.08
C CYS A 73 14.79 9.49 -8.15
N SER A 74 14.63 8.33 -8.79
CA SER A 74 13.47 8.01 -9.61
C SER A 74 12.87 6.67 -9.21
N VAL A 75 11.55 6.52 -9.38
CA VAL A 75 10.81 5.26 -9.17
C VAL A 75 10.28 4.78 -10.51
N ASP A 76 10.60 3.55 -10.89
CA ASP A 76 10.12 2.97 -12.14
C ASP A 76 8.80 2.18 -11.95
N ARG A 77 8.27 1.67 -13.08
CA ARG A 77 7.00 0.91 -13.14
C ARG A 77 7.03 -0.39 -12.34
N ASP A 78 8.21 -0.88 -12.01
CA ASP A 78 8.41 -2.09 -11.22
C ASP A 78 8.64 -1.77 -9.72
N GLY A 79 8.60 -0.49 -9.36
CA GLY A 79 8.81 0.00 -8.01
C GLY A 79 10.28 0.01 -7.59
N ILE A 80 11.20 -0.05 -8.56
CA ILE A 80 12.63 0.05 -8.28
C ILE A 80 13.00 1.52 -8.13
N VAL A 81 13.61 1.85 -7.00
CA VAL A 81 14.12 3.18 -6.71
C VAL A 81 15.57 3.28 -7.17
N ARG A 82 15.84 4.21 -8.11
CA ARG A 82 17.16 4.46 -8.67
C ARG A 82 17.68 5.81 -8.22
N PHE A 83 18.88 5.85 -7.72
CA PHE A 83 19.55 7.07 -7.27
C PHE A 83 21.05 7.02 -7.58
N ARG A 84 21.71 8.17 -7.53
CA ARG A 84 23.18 8.24 -7.62
C ARG A 84 23.75 8.31 -6.20
N PRO A 85 24.62 7.40 -5.79
CA PRO A 85 25.20 7.43 -4.45
C PRO A 85 25.88 8.76 -4.08
N ALA A 86 26.44 9.46 -5.05
CA ALA A 86 27.07 10.76 -4.87
C ALA A 86 26.09 11.89 -4.49
N ASP A 87 24.78 11.73 -4.82
CA ASP A 87 23.74 12.71 -4.50
C ASP A 87 23.20 12.50 -3.07
N ILE A 88 23.46 11.34 -2.46
CA ILE A 88 22.98 11.01 -1.11
C ILE A 88 24.03 11.48 -0.09
N THR A 89 23.96 12.76 0.22
CA THR A 89 24.92 13.41 1.14
C THR A 89 24.20 13.84 2.43
N GLY A 90 24.49 13.12 3.53
CA GLY A 90 23.96 13.46 4.84
C GLY A 90 22.69 12.70 5.25
N ALA A 91 22.43 12.68 6.54
CA ALA A 91 21.38 11.88 7.17
C ALA A 91 19.96 12.27 6.73
N GLU A 92 19.76 13.56 6.40
CA GLU A 92 18.44 14.05 5.98
C GLU A 92 18.08 13.54 4.58
N VAL A 93 19.01 13.63 3.63
CA VAL A 93 18.81 13.12 2.26
C VAL A 93 18.59 11.61 2.29
N ASP A 94 19.35 10.87 3.11
CA ASP A 94 19.16 9.43 3.30
C ASP A 94 17.77 9.11 3.90
N ARG A 95 17.28 9.92 4.85
CA ARG A 95 15.94 9.79 5.39
C ARG A 95 14.87 9.95 4.31
N GLN A 96 15.00 10.97 3.45
CA GLN A 96 14.06 11.20 2.36
C GLN A 96 14.08 10.08 1.33
N LEU A 97 15.24 9.55 0.99
CA LEU A 97 15.37 8.38 0.11
C LEU A 97 14.66 7.15 0.69
N ARG A 98 14.80 6.91 2.01
CA ARG A 98 14.06 5.84 2.70
C ARG A 98 12.55 6.08 2.65
N THR A 99 12.10 7.32 2.82
CA THR A 99 10.69 7.69 2.70
C THR A 99 10.14 7.35 1.30
N VAL A 100 10.89 7.66 0.24
CA VAL A 100 10.49 7.29 -1.14
C VAL A 100 10.43 5.78 -1.30
N THR A 101 11.46 5.07 -0.84
CA THR A 101 11.53 3.60 -0.95
C THR A 101 10.38 2.91 -0.21
N GLN A 102 10.08 3.35 1.01
CA GLN A 102 8.96 2.84 1.78
C GLN A 102 7.62 3.14 1.10
N THR A 103 7.44 4.37 0.60
CA THR A 103 6.21 4.74 -0.12
C THR A 103 6.00 3.88 -1.36
N ALA A 104 7.00 3.73 -2.21
CA ALA A 104 6.93 2.90 -3.41
C ALA A 104 6.58 1.43 -3.06
N THR A 105 7.20 0.89 -2.01
CA THR A 105 6.93 -0.48 -1.54
C THR A 105 5.50 -0.64 -1.02
N GLN A 106 5.02 0.30 -0.21
CA GLN A 106 3.66 0.28 0.34
C GLN A 106 2.61 0.38 -0.75
N VAL A 107 2.81 1.31 -1.70
CA VAL A 107 1.89 1.46 -2.84
C VAL A 107 1.84 0.16 -3.64
N LYS A 108 2.98 -0.45 -3.93
CA LYS A 108 3.04 -1.72 -4.65
C LYS A 108 2.32 -2.85 -3.91
N GLU A 109 2.48 -2.92 -2.58
CA GLU A 109 1.83 -3.91 -1.72
C GLU A 109 0.31 -3.80 -1.83
N TYR A 110 -0.27 -2.65 -1.49
CA TYR A 110 -1.72 -2.55 -1.46
C TYR A 110 -2.34 -2.56 -2.87
N MET A 111 -1.67 -2.04 -3.90
CA MET A 111 -2.18 -2.12 -5.27
C MET A 111 -2.36 -3.57 -5.73
N ARG A 112 -1.41 -4.45 -5.44
CA ARG A 112 -1.52 -5.89 -5.72
C ARG A 112 -2.69 -6.54 -4.97
N ILE A 113 -2.91 -6.12 -3.72
CA ILE A 113 -4.04 -6.61 -2.94
C ILE A 113 -5.34 -6.13 -3.57
N PHE A 114 -5.43 -4.85 -3.94
CA PHE A 114 -6.61 -4.26 -4.57
C PHE A 114 -7.03 -4.96 -5.86
N GLU A 115 -6.09 -5.45 -6.65
CA GLU A 115 -6.39 -6.17 -7.90
C GLU A 115 -7.25 -7.41 -7.67
N ARG A 116 -6.94 -8.15 -6.61
CA ARG A 116 -7.54 -9.46 -6.30
C ARG A 116 -8.60 -9.38 -5.21
N ALA A 117 -8.68 -8.26 -4.51
CA ALA A 117 -9.57 -8.07 -3.38
C ALA A 117 -11.05 -8.08 -3.83
N PRO A 118 -11.92 -8.85 -3.16
CA PRO A 118 -13.35 -8.81 -3.43
C PRO A 118 -13.95 -7.47 -2.96
N ALA A 119 -15.09 -7.09 -3.54
CA ALA A 119 -15.87 -5.98 -3.02
C ALA A 119 -16.35 -6.29 -1.59
N LEU A 120 -16.27 -5.30 -0.70
CA LEU A 120 -16.87 -5.39 0.62
C LEU A 120 -18.38 -5.26 0.45
N LYS A 121 -19.10 -6.32 0.83
CA LYS A 121 -20.55 -6.36 0.80
C LYS A 121 -21.03 -6.24 2.24
N ALA A 122 -21.47 -5.04 2.63
CA ALA A 122 -22.03 -4.78 3.94
C ALA A 122 -23.28 -3.92 3.83
N ILE A 123 -24.32 -4.23 4.62
CA ILE A 123 -25.58 -3.47 4.65
C ILE A 123 -25.28 -2.05 5.13
N GLY A 124 -25.83 -1.07 4.45
CA GLY A 124 -25.66 0.35 4.80
C GLY A 124 -24.36 0.97 4.30
N LEU A 125 -23.53 0.23 3.58
CA LEU A 125 -22.31 0.75 2.96
C LEU A 125 -22.59 1.04 1.47
N GLU A 126 -22.64 2.33 1.11
CA GLU A 126 -22.90 2.74 -0.27
C GLU A 126 -21.63 2.74 -1.14
N ASP A 127 -20.46 2.74 -0.51
CA ASP A 127 -19.18 2.89 -1.18
C ASP A 127 -18.59 1.58 -1.69
N THR A 128 -17.85 1.67 -2.78
CA THR A 128 -17.13 0.55 -3.41
C THR A 128 -15.83 0.23 -2.69
N PHE A 129 -15.89 -0.14 -1.42
CA PHE A 129 -14.74 -0.66 -0.70
C PHE A 129 -14.41 -2.08 -1.12
N LYS A 130 -13.13 -2.42 -1.07
CA LYS A 130 -12.64 -3.79 -1.24
C LYS A 130 -12.06 -4.31 0.05
N VAL A 131 -12.23 -5.60 0.30
CA VAL A 131 -11.68 -6.29 1.47
C VAL A 131 -10.20 -6.56 1.23
N LEU A 132 -9.32 -5.81 1.91
CA LEU A 132 -7.87 -5.98 1.82
C LEU A 132 -7.36 -7.06 2.77
N ALA A 133 -7.95 -7.16 3.96
CA ALA A 133 -7.71 -8.23 4.92
C ALA A 133 -8.98 -8.47 5.75
N ASP A 134 -9.18 -9.71 6.18
CA ASP A 134 -10.33 -10.16 6.97
C ASP A 134 -9.88 -11.27 7.91
N PHE A 135 -10.00 -11.04 9.23
CA PHE A 135 -9.64 -12.02 10.24
C PHE A 135 -10.42 -11.79 11.54
N GLY A 136 -11.00 -12.87 12.08
CA GLY A 136 -11.88 -12.78 13.25
C GLY A 136 -13.06 -11.85 12.95
N ASP A 137 -13.27 -10.88 13.83
CA ASP A 137 -14.31 -9.87 13.66
C ASP A 137 -13.81 -8.59 13.00
N ALA A 138 -12.51 -8.50 12.68
CA ALA A 138 -11.91 -7.32 12.08
C ALA A 138 -11.79 -7.44 10.55
N VAL A 139 -12.07 -6.33 9.85
CA VAL A 139 -11.85 -6.19 8.41
C VAL A 139 -11.07 -4.91 8.12
N LEU A 140 -10.00 -5.04 7.33
CA LEU A 140 -9.32 -3.92 6.69
C LEU A 140 -9.86 -3.78 5.28
N ALA A 141 -10.43 -2.63 5.00
CA ALA A 141 -10.96 -2.32 3.69
C ALA A 141 -10.26 -1.10 3.08
N GLY A 142 -10.35 -1.00 1.77
CA GLY A 142 -9.81 0.13 1.05
C GLY A 142 -10.63 0.48 -0.18
N GLN A 143 -10.51 1.73 -0.60
CA GLN A 143 -11.12 2.27 -1.80
C GLN A 143 -10.06 3.00 -2.62
N LEU A 144 -9.98 2.73 -3.92
CA LEU A 144 -9.14 3.45 -4.86
C LEU A 144 -9.97 4.50 -5.60
N GLY A 145 -9.85 5.74 -5.18
CA GLY A 145 -10.49 6.89 -5.79
C GLY A 145 -9.58 7.67 -6.75
N LYS A 146 -10.11 8.77 -7.31
CA LYS A 146 -9.33 9.72 -8.13
C LYS A 146 -8.25 10.47 -7.34
N LYS A 147 -8.45 10.61 -6.02
CA LYS A 147 -7.53 11.29 -5.09
C LYS A 147 -6.59 10.33 -4.36
N GLY A 148 -6.44 9.11 -4.85
CA GLY A 148 -5.62 8.06 -4.24
C GLY A 148 -6.40 7.06 -3.42
N ALA A 149 -5.65 6.14 -2.78
CA ALA A 149 -6.21 5.10 -1.93
C ALA A 149 -6.63 5.65 -0.56
N ARG A 150 -7.76 5.14 -0.06
CA ARG A 150 -8.25 5.36 1.31
C ARG A 150 -8.41 4.04 2.01
N PHE A 151 -8.14 4.02 3.30
CA PHE A 151 -8.18 2.82 4.13
C PHE A 151 -9.06 3.03 5.35
N VAL A 152 -9.72 1.97 5.77
CA VAL A 152 -10.57 1.93 6.95
C VAL A 152 -10.53 0.53 7.54
N THR A 153 -10.60 0.45 8.86
CA THR A 153 -10.84 -0.80 9.58
C THR A 153 -12.23 -0.76 10.19
N TRP A 154 -12.94 -1.87 10.12
CA TRP A 154 -14.24 -2.07 10.76
C TRP A 154 -14.25 -3.37 11.54
N GLU A 155 -15.24 -3.49 12.40
CA GLU A 155 -15.66 -4.74 13.00
C GLU A 155 -16.90 -5.25 12.28
N TRP A 156 -16.95 -6.56 11.99
CA TRP A 156 -18.15 -7.19 11.49
C TRP A 156 -19.21 -7.26 12.60
N ASP A 157 -20.46 -7.14 12.21
CA ASP A 157 -21.56 -7.54 13.09
C ASP A 157 -21.60 -9.07 13.24
N PHE A 158 -22.43 -9.55 14.17
CA PHE A 158 -22.48 -10.96 14.54
C PHE A 158 -22.77 -11.89 13.35
N ASP A 159 -23.63 -11.47 12.43
CA ASP A 159 -24.01 -12.27 11.25
C ASP A 159 -23.17 -11.94 10.00
N ARG A 160 -22.20 -11.03 10.13
CA ARG A 160 -21.29 -10.55 9.07
C ARG A 160 -22.02 -9.95 7.86
N GLN A 161 -23.19 -9.39 8.06
CA GLN A 161 -23.93 -8.69 7.03
C GLN A 161 -23.68 -7.17 7.03
N GLY A 162 -23.23 -6.62 8.14
CA GLY A 162 -22.89 -5.22 8.32
C GLY A 162 -21.52 -5.03 8.96
N VAL A 163 -21.06 -3.79 8.95
CA VAL A 163 -19.83 -3.38 9.62
C VAL A 163 -20.09 -2.20 10.53
N HIS A 164 -19.36 -2.12 11.64
CA HIS A 164 -19.49 -1.06 12.62
C HIS A 164 -18.12 -0.66 13.20
N VAL A 165 -18.09 0.32 14.11
CA VAL A 165 -16.85 0.81 14.76
C VAL A 165 -15.72 1.08 13.76
N GLY A 166 -15.98 1.98 12.79
CA GLY A 166 -15.03 2.31 11.74
C GLY A 166 -13.91 3.25 12.20
N HIS A 167 -12.65 2.88 11.98
CA HIS A 167 -11.50 3.78 12.06
C HIS A 167 -10.98 4.13 10.68
N TYR A 168 -11.02 5.42 10.33
CA TYR A 168 -10.67 5.93 9.01
C TYR A 168 -9.23 6.46 9.01
N PHE A 169 -8.38 5.89 8.17
CA PHE A 169 -6.95 6.21 8.11
C PHE A 169 -6.59 7.05 6.88
N MET A 170 -7.58 7.45 6.10
CA MET A 170 -7.36 8.14 4.83
C MET A 170 -6.31 7.39 3.99
N GLU A 171 -5.20 8.04 3.63
CA GLU A 171 -4.11 7.43 2.85
C GLU A 171 -3.08 6.65 3.67
N ASN A 172 -3.20 6.60 5.00
CA ASN A 172 -2.20 5.96 5.87
C ASN A 172 -2.40 4.45 5.97
N TYR A 173 -1.88 3.73 4.97
CA TYR A 173 -1.97 2.27 4.90
C TYR A 173 -1.29 1.54 6.07
N GLU A 174 -0.14 2.04 6.55
CA GLU A 174 0.57 1.41 7.67
C GLU A 174 -0.23 1.51 8.97
N ALA A 175 -0.79 2.67 9.27
CA ALA A 175 -1.64 2.84 10.44
C ALA A 175 -2.89 1.95 10.36
N ALA A 176 -3.50 1.84 9.17
CA ALA A 176 -4.63 0.96 8.95
C ALA A 176 -4.28 -0.52 9.16
N LYS A 177 -3.12 -0.98 8.68
CA LYS A 177 -2.63 -2.35 8.92
C LYS A 177 -2.40 -2.61 10.41
N GLN A 178 -1.80 -1.66 11.10
CA GLN A 178 -1.52 -1.79 12.53
C GLN A 178 -2.81 -1.87 13.34
N ASP A 179 -3.77 -0.98 13.10
CA ASP A 179 -5.07 -1.00 13.76
C ASP A 179 -5.83 -2.31 13.47
N PHE A 180 -5.84 -2.76 12.22
CA PHE A 180 -6.40 -4.05 11.86
C PHE A 180 -5.78 -5.20 12.66
N ALA A 181 -4.46 -5.20 12.78
CA ALA A 181 -3.77 -6.26 13.49
C ALA A 181 -4.09 -6.29 15.01
N VAL A 182 -4.22 -5.11 15.62
CA VAL A 182 -4.65 -4.99 17.03
C VAL A 182 -6.08 -5.51 17.18
N ARG A 183 -7.02 -5.04 16.35
CA ARG A 183 -8.44 -5.48 16.38
C ARG A 183 -8.61 -6.96 16.11
N ALA A 184 -7.80 -7.51 15.22
CA ALA A 184 -7.78 -8.93 14.89
C ALA A 184 -7.10 -9.81 15.96
N GLY A 185 -6.56 -9.21 17.04
CA GLY A 185 -5.81 -9.94 18.07
C GLY A 185 -4.51 -10.57 17.59
N LEU A 186 -3.93 -10.06 16.51
CA LEU A 186 -2.69 -10.58 15.93
C LEU A 186 -1.44 -9.97 16.57
N VAL A 187 -1.58 -8.86 17.26
CA VAL A 187 -0.55 -8.15 18.04
C VAL A 187 -1.20 -7.52 19.28
N GLU A 188 -0.37 -7.32 20.33
CA GLU A 188 -0.73 -6.62 21.56
C GLU A 188 -0.59 -5.11 21.42
#